data_b158c54c4d02cf964e2bee707811d23b
#
_entry.id   b158c54c4d02cf964e2bee707811d23b
#
_cell.length_a   1.000
_cell.length_b   1.000
_cell.length_c   1.000
_cell.angle_alpha   90.00
_cell.angle_beta   90.00
_cell.angle_gamma   90.00
#
_symmetry.space_group_name_H-M   'P 1'
#
loop_
_entity.id
_entity.type
_entity.pdbx_description
1 polymer ?
#
loop_
_entity_poly.entity_id
_entity_poly.type
_entity_poly.pdbx_seq_one_letter_code
_entity_poly.pdbx_strand_id
1 'polypeptide(L)'
;MTKTQDRQVYLDVAKGMGMLGVVASHCLVETSLGILSDWYGFFMLAVFYVYTGWRYALRYGKGRTGISSREMAGKRLISLGIPYVCYSVLFIFSRIFLVWPQQYTFLVLMSDIYYTGTLVGLETLWFLPSMFIAELLFNMIYGSRRKMGIAACLAGAASVCLILYINGSRQDTTLWRVIHLPIMVYIKGLVGFLLALGGTFACDAWQKASMYLKGRAGLAAAFLLMCLGIVLTVLIPGCDFNFLTMENPVSWILTAWFSSVTILMFGERVSACGGSWKEWRIFSRVLVPFFTYYGTHSLTVMCTHLVPVIAFFKVAAGRMMYPGVLGSTPWDILLFAL
;
A
#
# COMPACT_ATOMS: atom_id res chain seq x y z
N MET A 1 10.30 -32.84 -9.93
CA MET A 1 9.55 -31.89 -10.79
C MET A 1 8.81 -30.94 -9.89
N THR A 2 9.36 -29.76 -9.66
CA THR A 2 8.71 -28.67 -8.92
C THR A 2 7.58 -28.14 -9.79
N LYS A 3 6.32 -28.37 -9.37
CA LYS A 3 5.17 -27.68 -9.94
C LYS A 3 5.46 -26.16 -9.86
N THR A 4 5.73 -25.54 -10.96
CA THR A 4 5.65 -24.10 -11.11
C THR A 4 4.26 -23.71 -10.67
N GLN A 5 4.16 -23.10 -9.50
CA GLN A 5 2.89 -22.65 -8.94
C GLN A 5 2.39 -21.58 -9.90
N ASP A 6 1.28 -21.85 -10.61
CA ASP A 6 0.70 -20.93 -11.57
C ASP A 6 0.60 -19.53 -10.94
N ARG A 7 1.32 -18.60 -11.56
CA ARG A 7 1.35 -17.21 -11.11
C ARG A 7 -0.03 -16.62 -11.29
N GLN A 8 -0.66 -16.23 -10.19
CA GLN A 8 -2.00 -15.67 -10.25
C GLN A 8 -1.92 -14.18 -10.67
N VAL A 9 -2.06 -13.95 -11.96
CA VAL A 9 -1.92 -12.62 -12.61
C VAL A 9 -2.78 -11.55 -11.93
N TYR A 10 -3.99 -11.88 -11.49
CA TYR A 10 -4.87 -10.92 -10.82
C TYR A 10 -4.31 -10.34 -9.53
N LEU A 11 -3.46 -11.09 -8.83
CA LEU A 11 -2.78 -10.59 -7.64
C LEU A 11 -1.76 -9.51 -7.97
N ASP A 12 -1.08 -9.65 -9.12
CA ASP A 12 -0.17 -8.62 -9.61
C ASP A 12 -0.95 -7.41 -10.14
N VAL A 13 -2.10 -7.63 -10.77
CA VAL A 13 -3.03 -6.54 -11.18
C VAL A 13 -3.47 -5.71 -9.98
N ALA A 14 -3.91 -6.34 -8.89
CA ALA A 14 -4.33 -5.62 -7.68
C ALA A 14 -3.19 -4.80 -7.04
N LYS A 15 -1.97 -5.37 -6.97
CA LYS A 15 -0.79 -4.61 -6.51
C LYS A 15 -0.45 -3.45 -7.44
N GLY A 16 -0.60 -3.64 -8.75
CA GLY A 16 -0.37 -2.60 -9.75
C GLY A 16 -1.35 -1.45 -9.61
N MET A 17 -2.62 -1.73 -9.38
CA MET A 17 -3.62 -0.70 -9.08
C MET A 17 -3.26 0.07 -7.80
N GLY A 18 -2.87 -0.63 -6.73
CA GLY A 18 -2.39 0.01 -5.51
C GLY A 18 -1.17 0.89 -5.75
N MET A 19 -0.20 0.41 -6.53
CA MET A 19 1.03 1.16 -6.81
C MET A 19 0.76 2.42 -7.63
N LEU A 20 -0.10 2.32 -8.64
CA LEU A 20 -0.53 3.49 -9.40
C LEU A 20 -1.30 4.49 -8.53
N GLY A 21 -2.09 4.01 -7.57
CA GLY A 21 -2.71 4.86 -6.56
C GLY A 21 -1.69 5.64 -5.74
N VAL A 22 -0.59 4.99 -5.32
CA VAL A 22 0.51 5.66 -4.60
C VAL A 22 1.14 6.76 -5.46
N VAL A 23 1.44 6.48 -6.72
CA VAL A 23 2.02 7.50 -7.63
C VAL A 23 1.02 8.63 -7.87
N ALA A 24 -0.26 8.29 -8.12
CA ALA A 24 -1.33 9.27 -8.32
C ALA A 24 -1.50 10.21 -7.12
N SER A 25 -1.43 9.70 -5.89
CA SER A 25 -1.56 10.52 -4.68
C SER A 25 -0.46 11.58 -4.55
N HIS A 26 0.69 11.39 -5.18
CA HIS A 26 1.78 12.36 -5.17
C HIS A 26 1.81 13.29 -6.40
N CYS A 27 1.12 12.92 -7.48
CA CYS A 27 1.04 13.71 -8.70
C CYS A 27 -0.23 14.54 -8.80
N LEU A 28 -1.36 14.05 -8.26
CA LEU A 28 -2.70 14.57 -8.51
C LEU A 28 -3.33 15.29 -7.31
N VAL A 29 -2.55 15.65 -6.31
CA VAL A 29 -3.04 16.22 -5.01
C VAL A 29 -3.90 17.47 -5.20
N GLU A 30 -3.61 18.31 -6.18
CA GLU A 30 -4.28 19.60 -6.39
C GLU A 30 -5.21 19.60 -7.62
N THR A 31 -5.60 18.41 -8.11
CA THR A 31 -6.41 18.31 -9.33
C THR A 31 -7.91 18.23 -9.02
N SER A 32 -8.75 18.47 -10.05
CA SER A 32 -10.20 18.26 -10.02
C SER A 32 -10.63 16.79 -9.79
N LEU A 33 -9.69 15.86 -9.69
CA LEU A 33 -9.90 14.43 -9.45
C LEU A 33 -9.88 14.05 -7.95
N GLY A 34 -10.24 14.98 -7.04
CA GLY A 34 -10.19 14.82 -5.58
C GLY A 34 -10.84 13.54 -5.07
N ILE A 35 -12.02 13.16 -5.59
CA ILE A 35 -12.69 11.90 -5.21
C ILE A 35 -11.83 10.67 -5.48
N LEU A 36 -11.10 10.65 -6.60
CA LEU A 36 -10.18 9.55 -6.91
C LEU A 36 -8.98 9.56 -5.97
N SER A 37 -8.46 10.74 -5.65
CA SER A 37 -7.38 10.89 -4.67
C SER A 37 -7.80 10.36 -3.29
N ASP A 38 -9.00 10.69 -2.83
CA ASP A 38 -9.55 10.22 -1.57
C ASP A 38 -9.68 8.68 -1.57
N TRP A 39 -10.23 8.10 -2.65
CA TRP A 39 -10.33 6.66 -2.78
C TRP A 39 -8.97 5.97 -2.80
N TYR A 40 -8.01 6.50 -3.54
CA TYR A 40 -6.63 5.96 -3.53
C TYR A 40 -6.04 5.97 -2.13
N GLY A 41 -6.23 7.02 -1.35
CA GLY A 41 -5.75 7.15 0.01
C GLY A 41 -6.16 6.00 0.93
N PHE A 42 -7.34 5.40 0.70
CA PHE A 42 -7.81 4.25 1.49
C PHE A 42 -7.17 2.93 1.10
N PHE A 43 -7.03 2.61 -0.17
CA PHE A 43 -6.62 1.27 -0.56
C PHE A 43 -5.18 1.15 -1.05
N MET A 44 -4.55 2.21 -1.52
CA MET A 44 -3.25 2.17 -2.22
C MET A 44 -2.15 1.42 -1.46
N LEU A 45 -2.11 1.57 -0.14
CA LEU A 45 -1.18 0.85 0.73
C LEU A 45 -1.83 -0.37 1.40
N ALA A 46 -3.11 -0.26 1.77
CA ALA A 46 -3.85 -1.32 2.43
C ALA A 46 -3.92 -2.60 1.58
N VAL A 47 -4.01 -2.47 0.26
CA VAL A 47 -4.07 -3.60 -0.67
C VAL A 47 -2.85 -4.53 -0.55
N PHE A 48 -1.66 -4.02 -0.23
CA PHE A 48 -0.46 -4.86 -0.07
C PHE A 48 -0.53 -5.74 1.17
N TYR A 49 -1.09 -5.22 2.25
CA TYR A 49 -1.31 -6.02 3.47
C TYR A 49 -2.42 -7.05 3.27
N VAL A 50 -3.56 -6.64 2.71
CA VAL A 50 -4.68 -7.55 2.39
C VAL A 50 -4.23 -8.64 1.41
N TYR A 51 -3.46 -8.27 0.38
CA TYR A 51 -2.82 -9.21 -0.55
C TYR A 51 -1.97 -10.28 0.16
N THR A 52 -1.21 -9.89 1.19
CA THR A 52 -0.39 -10.85 1.94
C THR A 52 -1.25 -11.95 2.54
N GLY A 53 -2.32 -11.59 3.25
CA GLY A 53 -3.24 -12.56 3.83
C GLY A 53 -3.97 -13.40 2.77
N TRP A 54 -4.44 -12.77 1.72
CA TRP A 54 -5.09 -13.43 0.59
C TRP A 54 -4.18 -14.47 -0.07
N ARG A 55 -2.92 -14.10 -0.36
CA ARG A 55 -1.93 -15.01 -0.94
C ARG A 55 -1.61 -16.18 -0.03
N TYR A 56 -1.52 -15.96 1.29
CA TYR A 56 -1.30 -17.04 2.25
C TYR A 56 -2.47 -18.03 2.27
N ALA A 57 -3.71 -17.54 2.24
CA ALA A 57 -4.90 -18.39 2.15
C ALA A 57 -4.89 -19.28 0.90
N LEU A 58 -4.50 -18.72 -0.25
CA LEU A 58 -4.38 -19.47 -1.50
C LEU A 58 -3.25 -20.50 -1.47
N ARG A 59 -2.11 -20.14 -0.90
CA ARG A 59 -0.91 -20.98 -0.93
C ARG A 59 -0.94 -22.11 0.08
N TYR A 60 -1.36 -21.82 1.29
CA TYR A 60 -1.25 -22.77 2.40
C TYR A 60 -2.59 -23.44 2.75
N GLY A 61 -3.73 -22.82 2.38
CA GLY A 61 -5.05 -23.36 2.63
C GLY A 61 -5.37 -23.51 4.13
N LYS A 62 -6.39 -24.30 4.42
CA LYS A 62 -6.80 -24.55 5.80
C LYS A 62 -5.89 -25.60 6.45
N GLY A 63 -5.41 -25.31 7.67
CA GLY A 63 -4.69 -26.27 8.51
C GLY A 63 -3.21 -26.46 8.18
N ARG A 64 -2.63 -25.68 7.27
CA ARG A 64 -1.18 -25.69 7.03
C ARG A 64 -0.52 -24.56 7.80
N THR A 65 0.60 -24.87 8.44
CA THR A 65 1.47 -23.86 9.04
C THR A 65 2.24 -23.11 7.96
N GLY A 66 2.48 -21.82 8.20
CA GLY A 66 3.39 -21.03 7.37
C GLY A 66 4.84 -21.54 7.47
N ILE A 67 5.76 -20.83 6.85
CA ILE A 67 7.20 -21.07 7.04
C ILE A 67 7.62 -20.66 8.46
N SER A 68 8.76 -21.14 8.94
CA SER A 68 9.25 -20.75 10.27
C SER A 68 9.45 -19.24 10.34
N SER A 69 9.19 -18.62 11.51
CA SER A 69 9.34 -17.17 11.69
C SER A 69 10.77 -16.69 11.42
N ARG A 70 11.79 -17.51 11.73
CA ARG A 70 13.19 -17.21 11.43
C ARG A 70 13.45 -17.19 9.92
N GLU A 71 12.93 -18.16 9.20
CA GLU A 71 13.05 -18.23 7.74
C GLU A 71 12.31 -17.09 7.06
N MET A 72 11.11 -16.76 7.57
CA MET A 72 10.33 -15.61 7.11
C MET A 72 11.10 -14.31 7.32
N ALA A 73 11.61 -14.07 8.53
CA ALA A 73 12.38 -12.88 8.87
C ALA A 73 13.61 -12.74 7.96
N GLY A 74 14.38 -13.83 7.75
CA GLY A 74 15.53 -13.81 6.84
C GLY A 74 15.17 -13.46 5.40
N LYS A 75 14.12 -14.09 4.85
CA LYS A 75 13.64 -13.77 3.49
C LYS A 75 13.19 -12.32 3.36
N ARG A 76 12.49 -11.79 4.38
CA ARG A 76 11.98 -10.41 4.34
C ARG A 76 13.06 -9.38 4.62
N LEU A 77 14.03 -9.70 5.46
CA LEU A 77 15.20 -8.84 5.65
C LEU A 77 15.96 -8.63 4.31
N ILE A 78 16.11 -9.67 3.52
CA ILE A 78 16.71 -9.56 2.20
C ILE A 78 15.82 -8.78 1.23
N SER A 79 14.51 -9.09 1.18
CA SER A 79 13.62 -8.52 0.17
C SER A 79 13.08 -7.12 0.49
N LEU A 80 13.05 -6.71 1.74
CA LEU A 80 12.57 -5.40 2.20
C LEU A 80 13.66 -4.59 2.89
N GLY A 81 14.48 -5.22 3.74
CA GLY A 81 15.51 -4.54 4.52
C GLY A 81 16.67 -4.04 3.66
N ILE A 82 17.21 -4.87 2.75
CA ILE A 82 18.27 -4.41 1.85
C ILE A 82 17.78 -3.24 0.97
N PRO A 83 16.63 -3.32 0.25
CA PRO A 83 16.09 -2.17 -0.45
C PRO A 83 15.88 -0.94 0.44
N TYR A 84 15.36 -1.13 1.65
CA TYR A 84 15.18 -0.03 2.60
C TYR A 84 16.48 0.75 2.84
N VAL A 85 17.57 0.05 3.15
CA VAL A 85 18.87 0.69 3.39
C VAL A 85 19.43 1.32 2.12
N CYS A 86 19.41 0.59 0.99
CA CYS A 86 19.95 1.08 -0.27
C CYS A 86 19.23 2.35 -0.75
N TYR A 87 17.89 2.36 -0.69
CA TYR A 87 17.12 3.53 -1.10
C TYR A 87 17.19 4.67 -0.09
N SER A 88 17.35 4.40 1.22
CA SER A 88 17.61 5.45 2.20
C SER A 88 18.91 6.20 1.88
N VAL A 89 19.98 5.46 1.57
CA VAL A 89 21.25 6.05 1.14
C VAL A 89 21.06 6.85 -0.15
N LEU A 90 20.37 6.28 -1.14
CA LEU A 90 20.10 6.97 -2.41
C LEU A 90 19.30 8.27 -2.18
N PHE A 91 18.33 8.28 -1.27
CA PHE A 91 17.52 9.47 -0.94
C PHE A 91 18.37 10.55 -0.28
N ILE A 92 19.24 10.18 0.67
CA ILE A 92 20.18 11.12 1.29
C ILE A 92 21.07 11.76 0.22
N PHE A 93 21.67 10.95 -0.66
CA PHE A 93 22.47 11.45 -1.78
C PHE A 93 21.67 12.38 -2.70
N SER A 94 20.45 11.98 -3.08
CA SER A 94 19.59 12.80 -3.93
C SER A 94 19.26 14.15 -3.30
N ARG A 95 19.00 14.20 -2.00
CA ARG A 95 18.74 15.44 -1.27
C ARG A 95 19.96 16.34 -1.22
N ILE A 96 21.14 15.78 -0.93
CA ILE A 96 22.41 16.54 -0.84
C ILE A 96 22.77 17.16 -2.19
N PHE A 97 22.70 16.39 -3.28
CA PHE A 97 23.32 16.80 -4.54
C PHE A 97 22.31 17.32 -5.59
N LEU A 98 21.07 16.86 -5.56
CA LEU A 98 20.14 17.12 -6.66
C LEU A 98 18.97 18.02 -6.27
N VAL A 99 18.38 17.83 -5.07
CA VAL A 99 17.10 18.47 -4.72
C VAL A 99 17.30 19.73 -3.90
N TRP A 100 18.06 19.63 -2.80
CA TRP A 100 18.22 20.72 -1.81
C TRP A 100 19.67 21.00 -1.45
N PRO A 101 20.59 21.20 -2.39
CA PRO A 101 22.02 21.33 -2.05
C PRO A 101 22.35 22.51 -1.14
N GLN A 102 21.55 23.60 -1.19
CA GLN A 102 21.76 24.80 -0.36
C GLN A 102 21.07 24.72 1.01
N GLN A 103 20.08 23.83 1.18
CA GLN A 103 19.29 23.72 2.40
C GLN A 103 19.68 22.49 3.24
N TYR A 104 20.55 21.63 2.71
CA TYR A 104 20.93 20.39 3.36
C TYR A 104 22.03 20.62 4.38
N THR A 105 21.63 20.91 5.61
CA THR A 105 22.54 21.17 6.74
C THR A 105 22.96 19.86 7.42
N PHE A 106 24.00 19.95 8.27
CA PHE A 106 24.41 18.81 9.11
C PHE A 106 23.28 18.28 10.01
N LEU A 107 22.41 19.15 10.52
CA LEU A 107 21.26 18.74 11.32
C LEU A 107 20.23 17.94 10.51
N VAL A 108 20.01 18.30 9.24
CA VAL A 108 19.13 17.54 8.34
C VAL A 108 19.71 16.16 8.07
N LEU A 109 21.03 16.06 7.84
CA LEU A 109 21.70 14.77 7.68
C LEU A 109 21.55 13.88 8.92
N MET A 110 21.75 14.44 10.13
CA MET A 110 21.55 13.68 11.37
C MET A 110 20.11 13.23 11.55
N SER A 111 19.14 14.07 11.17
CA SER A 111 17.73 13.70 11.17
C SER A 111 17.44 12.55 10.20
N ASP A 112 17.96 12.60 8.98
CA ASP A 112 17.78 11.54 7.97
C ASP A 112 18.40 10.21 8.42
N ILE A 113 19.58 10.25 9.04
CA ILE A 113 20.23 9.07 9.64
C ILE A 113 19.38 8.52 10.80
N TYR A 114 18.87 9.40 11.66
CA TYR A 114 17.98 9.02 12.76
C TYR A 114 16.70 8.34 12.23
N TYR A 115 16.01 8.93 11.27
CA TYR A 115 14.79 8.35 10.69
C TYR A 115 15.04 7.02 9.99
N THR A 116 16.19 6.87 9.33
CA THR A 116 16.59 5.60 8.74
C THR A 116 16.88 4.57 9.83
N GLY A 117 17.67 4.90 10.84
CA GLY A 117 18.06 3.98 11.93
C GLY A 117 16.92 3.57 12.84
N THR A 118 15.91 4.41 13.03
CA THR A 118 14.71 4.14 13.84
C THR A 118 13.56 3.52 13.02
N LEU A 119 13.80 3.17 11.76
CA LEU A 119 12.83 2.58 10.85
C LEU A 119 11.66 3.50 10.48
N VAL A 120 11.69 4.77 10.87
CA VAL A 120 10.69 5.77 10.45
C VAL A 120 10.67 5.88 8.93
N GLY A 121 11.86 5.76 8.31
CA GLY A 121 12.02 5.84 6.87
C GLY A 121 11.98 7.26 6.33
N LEU A 122 12.63 7.44 5.19
CA LEU A 122 12.59 8.69 4.45
C LEU A 122 11.47 8.61 3.42
N GLU A 123 10.65 9.64 3.34
CA GLU A 123 9.56 9.76 2.39
C GLU A 123 8.62 8.52 2.39
N THR A 124 8.60 7.76 1.32
CA THR A 124 7.75 6.56 1.17
C THR A 124 8.35 5.29 1.77
N LEU A 125 9.61 5.31 2.20
CA LEU A 125 10.31 4.10 2.68
C LEU A 125 9.77 3.58 4.01
N TRP A 126 9.03 4.37 4.80
CA TRP A 126 8.38 3.93 6.03
C TRP A 126 7.47 2.70 5.85
N PHE A 127 6.99 2.50 4.63
CA PHE A 127 6.11 1.38 4.30
C PHE A 127 6.84 0.03 4.41
N LEU A 128 8.13 -0.04 4.05
CA LEU A 128 8.90 -1.30 4.07
C LEU A 128 9.04 -1.89 5.48
N PRO A 129 9.48 -1.12 6.51
CA PRO A 129 9.51 -1.63 7.88
C PRO A 129 8.12 -2.00 8.43
N SER A 130 7.10 -1.21 8.15
CA SER A 130 5.73 -1.53 8.60
C SER A 130 5.20 -2.82 7.95
N MET A 131 5.51 -3.05 6.68
CA MET A 131 5.19 -4.29 5.97
C MET A 131 5.94 -5.49 6.54
N PHE A 132 7.22 -5.32 6.87
CA PHE A 132 8.03 -6.37 7.54
C PHE A 132 7.41 -6.79 8.87
N ILE A 133 7.04 -5.82 9.71
CA ILE A 133 6.39 -6.07 11.01
C ILE A 133 5.06 -6.79 10.82
N ALA A 134 4.22 -6.30 9.92
CA ALA A 134 2.91 -6.89 9.63
C ALA A 134 3.01 -8.35 9.19
N GLU A 135 3.91 -8.65 8.26
CA GLU A 135 4.09 -10.01 7.74
C GLU A 135 4.71 -10.96 8.78
N LEU A 136 5.63 -10.47 9.61
CA LEU A 136 6.21 -11.27 10.69
C LEU A 136 5.15 -11.67 11.71
N LEU A 137 4.36 -10.71 12.20
CA LEU A 137 3.25 -10.95 13.13
C LEU A 137 2.22 -11.90 12.51
N PHE A 138 1.88 -11.68 11.23
CA PHE A 138 0.94 -12.52 10.51
C PHE A 138 1.41 -13.97 10.42
N ASN A 139 2.67 -14.21 10.05
CA ASN A 139 3.24 -15.56 9.92
C ASN A 139 3.27 -16.29 11.27
N MET A 140 3.51 -15.58 12.38
CA MET A 140 3.51 -16.18 13.72
C MET A 140 2.15 -16.73 14.17
N ILE A 141 1.07 -16.11 13.71
CA ILE A 141 -0.30 -16.46 14.12
C ILE A 141 -1.01 -17.35 13.10
N TYR A 142 -0.53 -17.36 11.83
CA TYR A 142 -1.16 -18.09 10.75
C TYR A 142 -1.25 -19.61 11.04
N GLY A 143 -2.37 -20.21 10.66
CA GLY A 143 -2.60 -21.66 10.76
C GLY A 143 -3.76 -22.07 11.66
N SER A 144 -4.06 -21.33 12.72
CA SER A 144 -5.19 -21.58 13.60
C SER A 144 -6.26 -20.50 13.49
N ARG A 145 -7.42 -20.84 12.93
CA ARG A 145 -8.55 -19.91 12.76
C ARG A 145 -8.96 -19.21 14.05
N ARG A 146 -9.00 -19.96 15.18
CA ARG A 146 -9.35 -19.41 16.48
C ARG A 146 -8.32 -18.37 16.94
N LYS A 147 -7.02 -18.71 16.82
CA LYS A 147 -5.93 -17.78 17.16
C LYS A 147 -5.96 -16.53 16.27
N MET A 148 -6.19 -16.71 14.96
CA MET A 148 -6.30 -15.60 14.02
C MET A 148 -7.49 -14.68 14.35
N GLY A 149 -8.66 -15.22 14.71
CA GLY A 149 -9.82 -14.43 15.12
C GLY A 149 -9.55 -13.63 16.40
N ILE A 150 -9.00 -14.27 17.44
CA ILE A 150 -8.62 -13.59 18.69
C ILE A 150 -7.58 -12.49 18.40
N ALA A 151 -6.56 -12.81 17.63
CA ALA A 151 -5.52 -11.85 17.26
C ALA A 151 -6.08 -10.66 16.47
N ALA A 152 -7.05 -10.89 15.59
CA ALA A 152 -7.73 -9.79 14.87
C ALA A 152 -8.48 -8.85 15.81
N CYS A 153 -9.23 -9.40 16.78
CA CYS A 153 -9.92 -8.58 17.78
C CYS A 153 -8.94 -7.77 18.65
N LEU A 154 -7.88 -8.41 19.13
CA LEU A 154 -6.87 -7.75 19.97
C LEU A 154 -6.09 -6.69 19.19
N ALA A 155 -5.64 -7.02 17.98
CA ALA A 155 -4.92 -6.09 17.11
C ALA A 155 -5.82 -4.92 16.68
N GLY A 156 -7.10 -5.18 16.40
CA GLY A 156 -8.08 -4.14 16.09
C GLY A 156 -8.25 -3.16 17.23
N ALA A 157 -8.54 -3.66 18.44
CA ALA A 157 -8.69 -2.83 19.64
C ALA A 157 -7.40 -2.05 19.94
N ALA A 158 -6.23 -2.71 19.91
CA ALA A 158 -4.95 -2.07 20.15
C ALA A 158 -4.65 -0.99 19.09
N SER A 159 -4.89 -1.26 17.80
CA SER A 159 -4.69 -0.28 16.74
C SER A 159 -5.54 0.97 16.94
N VAL A 160 -6.82 0.81 17.25
CA VAL A 160 -7.74 1.93 17.48
C VAL A 160 -7.28 2.75 18.69
N CYS A 161 -7.01 2.10 19.84
CA CYS A 161 -6.54 2.79 21.05
C CYS A 161 -5.22 3.55 20.82
N LEU A 162 -4.26 2.93 20.14
CA LEU A 162 -2.97 3.55 19.87
C LEU A 162 -3.06 4.71 18.88
N ILE A 163 -3.90 4.61 17.83
CA ILE A 163 -4.14 5.73 16.90
C ILE A 163 -4.81 6.89 17.62
N LEU A 164 -5.82 6.63 18.45
CA LEU A 164 -6.48 7.68 19.24
C LEU A 164 -5.51 8.34 20.22
N TYR A 165 -4.63 7.55 20.86
CA TYR A 165 -3.56 8.08 21.72
C TYR A 165 -2.61 9.00 20.95
N ILE A 166 -2.12 8.57 19.78
CA ILE A 166 -1.23 9.39 18.93
C ILE A 166 -1.92 10.68 18.52
N ASN A 167 -3.19 10.63 18.10
CA ASN A 167 -3.94 11.82 17.72
C ASN A 167 -4.16 12.78 18.90
N GLY A 168 -4.51 12.26 20.07
CA GLY A 168 -4.75 13.08 21.27
C GLY A 168 -3.48 13.64 21.90
N SER A 169 -2.33 12.94 21.75
CA SER A 169 -1.04 13.38 22.28
C SER A 169 -0.21 14.23 21.31
N ARG A 170 -0.71 14.48 20.10
CA ARG A 170 0.04 15.15 19.04
C ARG A 170 0.46 16.56 19.44
N GLN A 171 1.76 16.83 19.30
CA GLN A 171 2.37 18.13 19.54
C GLN A 171 3.36 18.43 18.41
N ASP A 172 3.49 19.69 18.05
CA ASP A 172 4.47 20.13 17.06
C ASP A 172 5.81 20.47 17.70
N THR A 173 6.36 19.53 18.46
CA THR A 173 7.66 19.66 19.12
C THR A 173 8.64 18.61 18.59
N THR A 174 9.93 18.98 18.54
CA THR A 174 10.99 18.04 18.14
C THR A 174 11.02 16.81 19.05
N LEU A 175 10.83 16.99 20.35
CA LEU A 175 10.81 15.89 21.31
C LEU A 175 9.66 14.91 21.02
N TRP A 176 8.45 15.41 20.73
CA TRP A 176 7.33 14.59 20.36
C TRP A 176 7.64 13.76 19.10
N ARG A 177 8.19 14.39 18.06
CA ARG A 177 8.55 13.74 16.81
C ARG A 177 9.57 12.62 17.03
N VAL A 178 10.65 12.90 17.78
CA VAL A 178 11.70 11.92 18.08
C VAL A 178 11.16 10.69 18.80
N ILE A 179 10.22 10.84 19.72
CA ILE A 179 9.67 9.70 20.47
C ILE A 179 8.57 8.96 19.70
N HIS A 180 7.63 9.69 19.12
CA HIS A 180 6.39 9.08 18.60
C HIS A 180 6.51 8.57 17.17
N LEU A 181 7.34 9.18 16.30
CA LEU A 181 7.49 8.71 14.93
C LEU A 181 7.98 7.25 14.85
N PRO A 182 8.98 6.79 15.60
CA PRO A 182 9.34 5.39 15.65
C PRO A 182 8.19 4.47 16.12
N ILE A 183 7.43 4.90 17.13
CA ILE A 183 6.27 4.14 17.65
C ILE A 183 5.20 3.98 16.57
N MET A 184 4.96 5.01 15.77
CA MET A 184 3.99 4.99 14.68
C MET A 184 4.28 3.91 13.63
N VAL A 185 5.55 3.54 13.41
CA VAL A 185 5.92 2.44 12.49
C VAL A 185 5.36 1.11 12.98
N TYR A 186 5.46 0.84 14.28
CA TYR A 186 4.91 -0.38 14.88
C TYR A 186 3.38 -0.39 14.83
N ILE A 187 2.73 0.77 15.06
CA ILE A 187 1.27 0.90 14.93
C ILE A 187 0.83 0.62 13.49
N LYS A 188 1.51 1.20 12.50
CA LYS A 188 1.26 0.91 11.07
C LYS A 188 1.43 -0.58 10.76
N GLY A 189 2.48 -1.22 11.30
CA GLY A 189 2.71 -2.65 11.19
C GLY A 189 1.58 -3.48 11.81
N LEU A 190 1.05 -3.06 12.97
CA LEU A 190 -0.08 -3.71 13.64
C LEU A 190 -1.39 -3.58 12.82
N VAL A 191 -1.66 -2.40 12.28
CA VAL A 191 -2.79 -2.19 11.34
C VAL A 191 -2.62 -3.05 10.10
N GLY A 192 -1.42 -3.09 9.53
CA GLY A 192 -1.09 -3.95 8.38
C GLY A 192 -1.31 -5.44 8.69
N PHE A 193 -0.93 -5.89 9.87
CA PHE A 193 -1.20 -7.25 10.36
C PHE A 193 -2.72 -7.53 10.43
N LEU A 194 -3.51 -6.61 10.97
CA LEU A 194 -4.97 -6.72 11.02
C LEU A 194 -5.58 -6.82 9.61
N LEU A 195 -5.13 -5.98 8.69
CA LEU A 195 -5.56 -6.01 7.28
C LEU A 195 -5.19 -7.33 6.60
N ALA A 196 -4.01 -7.90 6.89
CA ALA A 196 -3.60 -9.21 6.37
C ALA A 196 -4.48 -10.35 6.92
N LEU A 197 -4.82 -10.33 8.21
CA LEU A 197 -5.79 -11.28 8.77
C LEU A 197 -7.15 -11.17 8.06
N GLY A 198 -7.65 -9.95 7.88
CA GLY A 198 -8.86 -9.67 7.11
C GLY A 198 -8.80 -10.19 5.68
N GLY A 199 -7.65 -10.06 5.02
CA GLY A 199 -7.40 -10.60 3.68
C GLY A 199 -7.54 -12.12 3.59
N THR A 200 -7.10 -12.84 4.62
CA THR A 200 -7.28 -14.30 4.69
C THR A 200 -8.75 -14.70 4.79
N PHE A 201 -9.50 -14.05 5.68
CA PHE A 201 -10.93 -14.32 5.83
C PHE A 201 -11.73 -13.96 4.58
N ALA A 202 -11.40 -12.82 3.95
CA ALA A 202 -12.02 -12.39 2.72
C ALA A 202 -11.75 -13.36 1.56
N CYS A 203 -10.53 -13.88 1.42
CA CYS A 203 -10.18 -14.88 0.42
C CYS A 203 -11.04 -16.13 0.56
N ASP A 204 -11.20 -16.65 1.77
CA ASP A 204 -12.02 -17.85 2.01
C ASP A 204 -13.51 -17.62 1.74
N ALA A 205 -14.02 -16.43 2.09
CA ALA A 205 -15.40 -16.06 1.79
C ALA A 205 -15.62 -15.93 0.27
N TRP A 206 -14.67 -15.26 -0.40
CA TRP A 206 -14.73 -15.08 -1.85
C TRP A 206 -14.61 -16.39 -2.62
N GLN A 207 -13.73 -17.30 -2.23
CA GLN A 207 -13.63 -18.62 -2.87
C GLN A 207 -14.96 -19.34 -2.87
N LYS A 208 -15.75 -19.24 -1.79
CA LYS A 208 -17.09 -19.81 -1.71
C LYS A 208 -18.10 -19.05 -2.59
N ALA A 209 -18.13 -17.73 -2.50
CA ALA A 209 -19.05 -16.87 -3.25
C ALA A 209 -18.79 -16.96 -4.77
N SER A 210 -17.53 -17.07 -5.17
CA SER A 210 -17.09 -17.12 -6.57
C SER A 210 -17.61 -18.35 -7.32
N MET A 211 -17.98 -19.42 -6.62
CA MET A 211 -18.62 -20.60 -7.23
C MET A 211 -20.01 -20.28 -7.78
N TYR A 212 -20.71 -19.33 -7.16
CA TYR A 212 -22.06 -18.91 -7.55
C TYR A 212 -22.04 -17.69 -8.48
N LEU A 213 -21.07 -16.83 -8.32
CA LEU A 213 -20.90 -15.57 -9.07
C LEU A 213 -19.95 -15.76 -10.27
N LYS A 214 -20.43 -16.40 -11.35
CA LYS A 214 -19.61 -16.66 -12.55
C LYS A 214 -19.92 -15.68 -13.70
N GLY A 215 -18.98 -15.55 -14.63
CA GLY A 215 -19.17 -14.80 -15.87
C GLY A 215 -19.51 -13.31 -15.65
N ARG A 216 -20.47 -12.79 -16.42
CA ARG A 216 -20.89 -11.37 -16.38
C ARG A 216 -21.45 -10.95 -15.02
N ALA A 217 -22.24 -11.81 -14.38
CA ALA A 217 -22.82 -11.51 -13.07
C ALA A 217 -21.74 -11.33 -12.00
N GLY A 218 -20.72 -12.19 -12.00
CA GLY A 218 -19.60 -12.06 -11.07
C GLY A 218 -18.77 -10.80 -11.30
N LEU A 219 -18.54 -10.41 -12.55
CA LEU A 219 -17.83 -9.18 -12.87
C LEU A 219 -18.67 -7.95 -12.48
N ALA A 220 -19.97 -7.94 -12.80
CA ALA A 220 -20.86 -6.85 -12.40
C ALA A 220 -20.92 -6.69 -10.86
N ALA A 221 -21.03 -7.81 -10.14
CA ALA A 221 -21.03 -7.79 -8.68
C ALA A 221 -19.71 -7.22 -8.12
N ALA A 222 -18.55 -7.66 -8.63
CA ALA A 222 -17.26 -7.14 -8.18
C ALA A 222 -17.09 -5.65 -8.51
N PHE A 223 -17.57 -5.21 -9.67
CA PHE A 223 -17.56 -3.80 -10.06
C PHE A 223 -18.47 -2.95 -9.17
N LEU A 224 -19.68 -3.40 -8.88
CA LEU A 224 -20.61 -2.70 -7.98
C LEU A 224 -20.05 -2.58 -6.55
N LEU A 225 -19.41 -3.65 -6.05
CA LEU A 225 -18.75 -3.62 -4.75
C LEU A 225 -17.57 -2.62 -4.74
N MET A 226 -16.82 -2.52 -5.83
CA MET A 226 -15.75 -1.54 -5.98
C MET A 226 -16.34 -0.11 -6.00
N CYS A 227 -17.42 0.13 -6.73
CA CYS A 227 -18.13 1.42 -6.72
C CYS A 227 -18.64 1.77 -5.31
N LEU A 228 -19.17 0.79 -4.58
CA LEU A 228 -19.56 0.99 -3.19
C LEU A 228 -18.35 1.38 -2.32
N GLY A 229 -17.18 0.76 -2.53
CA GLY A 229 -15.94 1.17 -1.88
C GLY A 229 -15.60 2.64 -2.11
N ILE A 230 -15.74 3.11 -3.36
CA ILE A 230 -15.53 4.54 -3.70
C ILE A 230 -16.51 5.44 -2.95
N VAL A 231 -17.80 5.09 -2.94
CA VAL A 231 -18.83 5.87 -2.23
C VAL A 231 -18.54 5.93 -0.73
N LEU A 232 -18.13 4.83 -0.11
CA LEU A 232 -17.80 4.81 1.31
C LEU A 232 -16.62 5.73 1.65
N THR A 233 -15.64 5.90 0.77
CA THR A 233 -14.51 6.81 1.01
C THR A 233 -14.92 8.28 1.03
N VAL A 234 -15.92 8.65 0.24
CA VAL A 234 -16.47 10.03 0.22
C VAL A 234 -17.19 10.37 1.52
N LEU A 235 -17.76 9.37 2.21
CA LEU A 235 -18.50 9.55 3.45
C LEU A 235 -17.61 9.60 4.69
N ILE A 236 -16.32 9.30 4.55
CA ILE A 236 -15.38 9.24 5.66
C ILE A 236 -14.41 10.43 5.54
N PRO A 237 -14.27 11.26 6.59
CA PRO A 237 -13.36 12.40 6.57
C PRO A 237 -11.94 12.02 6.20
N GLY A 238 -11.22 12.98 5.63
CA GLY A 238 -9.83 12.81 5.19
C GLY A 238 -8.95 12.17 6.25
N CYS A 239 -8.13 11.25 5.81
CA CYS A 239 -7.20 10.53 6.69
C CYS A 239 -5.84 10.42 6.02
N ASP A 240 -4.80 10.40 6.85
CA ASP A 240 -3.44 10.12 6.40
C ASP A 240 -2.88 8.94 7.20
N PHE A 241 -2.71 7.81 6.52
CA PHE A 241 -2.14 6.62 7.14
C PHE A 241 -0.65 6.80 7.46
N ASN A 242 0.05 7.64 6.71
CA ASN A 242 1.46 7.91 7.00
C ASN A 242 1.64 8.61 8.35
N PHE A 243 0.79 9.59 8.65
CA PHE A 243 0.83 10.30 9.92
C PHE A 243 -0.17 9.77 10.96
N LEU A 244 -0.91 8.71 10.64
CA LEU A 244 -1.99 8.14 11.47
C LEU A 244 -3.04 9.19 11.90
N THR A 245 -3.25 10.23 11.07
CA THR A 245 -4.29 11.23 11.30
C THR A 245 -5.62 10.71 10.79
N MET A 246 -6.44 10.20 11.69
CA MET A 246 -7.74 9.60 11.39
C MET A 246 -8.75 10.07 12.44
N GLU A 247 -9.83 10.73 12.01
CA GLU A 247 -10.91 11.09 12.93
C GLU A 247 -11.59 9.86 13.50
N ASN A 248 -11.84 8.86 12.66
CA ASN A 248 -12.40 7.58 13.07
C ASN A 248 -11.55 6.41 12.53
N PRO A 249 -10.63 5.86 13.36
CA PRO A 249 -9.78 4.76 12.97
C PRO A 249 -10.54 3.49 12.56
N VAL A 250 -11.67 3.21 13.19
CA VAL A 250 -12.49 2.01 12.88
C VAL A 250 -13.05 2.11 11.47
N SER A 251 -13.70 3.24 11.14
CA SER A 251 -14.26 3.47 9.82
C SER A 251 -13.18 3.41 8.74
N TRP A 252 -12.02 4.01 9.00
CA TRP A 252 -10.90 3.96 8.06
C TRP A 252 -10.40 2.53 7.82
N ILE A 253 -10.11 1.76 8.89
CA ILE A 253 -9.62 0.38 8.77
C ILE A 253 -10.60 -0.49 7.98
N LEU A 254 -11.90 -0.38 8.29
CA LEU A 254 -12.93 -1.17 7.61
C LEU A 254 -13.05 -0.79 6.13
N THR A 255 -13.03 0.50 5.79
CA THR A 255 -13.12 0.98 4.41
C THR A 255 -11.86 0.66 3.62
N ALA A 256 -10.69 0.79 4.20
CA ALA A 256 -9.41 0.41 3.60
C ALA A 256 -9.35 -1.09 3.30
N TRP A 257 -9.81 -1.91 4.24
CA TRP A 257 -9.94 -3.35 4.05
C TRP A 257 -10.94 -3.69 2.95
N PHE A 258 -12.15 -3.12 3.01
CA PHE A 258 -13.21 -3.38 2.04
C PHE A 258 -12.80 -2.98 0.63
N SER A 259 -12.27 -1.77 0.43
CA SER A 259 -11.78 -1.28 -0.87
C SER A 259 -10.66 -2.17 -1.43
N SER A 260 -9.72 -2.61 -0.58
CA SER A 260 -8.64 -3.51 -1.00
C SER A 260 -9.16 -4.90 -1.42
N VAL A 261 -10.13 -5.45 -0.69
CA VAL A 261 -10.77 -6.75 -1.01
C VAL A 261 -11.51 -6.65 -2.34
N THR A 262 -12.27 -5.58 -2.57
CA THR A 262 -13.05 -5.42 -3.82
C THR A 262 -12.15 -5.29 -5.05
N ILE A 263 -10.96 -4.68 -4.92
CA ILE A 263 -9.96 -4.62 -5.97
C ILE A 263 -9.40 -6.01 -6.30
N LEU A 264 -9.10 -6.83 -5.28
CA LEU A 264 -8.66 -8.22 -5.50
C LEU A 264 -9.74 -9.04 -6.20
N MET A 265 -11.00 -8.90 -5.78
CA MET A 265 -12.14 -9.56 -6.40
C MET A 265 -12.35 -9.13 -7.85
N PHE A 266 -12.29 -7.83 -8.11
CA PHE A 266 -12.40 -7.25 -9.44
C PHE A 266 -11.26 -7.72 -10.35
N GLY A 267 -10.02 -7.66 -9.88
CA GLY A 267 -8.83 -8.13 -10.59
C GLY A 267 -8.94 -9.61 -11.01
N GLU A 268 -9.44 -10.47 -10.11
CA GLU A 268 -9.67 -11.88 -10.42
C GLU A 268 -10.71 -12.04 -11.55
N ARG A 269 -11.85 -11.32 -11.48
CA ARG A 269 -12.88 -11.41 -12.49
C ARG A 269 -12.43 -10.88 -13.85
N VAL A 270 -11.73 -9.77 -13.87
CA VAL A 270 -11.16 -9.21 -15.10
C VAL A 270 -10.17 -10.19 -15.74
N SER A 271 -9.29 -10.77 -14.93
CA SER A 271 -8.31 -11.75 -15.43
C SER A 271 -8.96 -13.02 -15.93
N ALA A 272 -10.04 -13.49 -15.30
CA ALA A 272 -10.79 -14.67 -15.73
C ALA A 272 -11.62 -14.44 -17.00
N CYS A 273 -12.16 -13.24 -17.21
CA CYS A 273 -13.03 -12.91 -18.35
C CYS A 273 -12.25 -12.58 -19.63
N GLY A 274 -10.95 -12.34 -19.56
CA GLY A 274 -10.14 -11.79 -20.65
C GLY A 274 -10.06 -12.58 -21.95
N GLY A 275 -10.56 -13.82 -21.98
CA GLY A 275 -10.58 -14.65 -23.20
C GLY A 275 -11.94 -14.77 -23.89
N SER A 276 -13.04 -14.53 -23.20
CA SER A 276 -14.37 -14.95 -23.66
C SER A 276 -15.23 -13.86 -24.31
N TRP A 277 -14.91 -12.56 -24.12
CA TRP A 277 -15.75 -11.48 -24.62
C TRP A 277 -14.99 -10.52 -25.54
N LYS A 278 -15.59 -10.24 -26.71
CA LYS A 278 -14.96 -9.42 -27.74
C LYS A 278 -14.70 -7.99 -27.27
N GLU A 279 -15.62 -7.43 -26.49
CA GLU A 279 -15.52 -6.06 -25.95
C GLU A 279 -14.44 -5.92 -24.85
N TRP A 280 -14.25 -6.97 -24.05
CA TRP A 280 -13.26 -6.98 -22.96
C TRP A 280 -11.86 -7.40 -23.41
N ARG A 281 -11.71 -7.84 -24.65
CA ARG A 281 -10.43 -8.28 -25.20
C ARG A 281 -9.39 -7.16 -25.27
N ILE A 282 -9.83 -5.93 -25.59
CA ILE A 282 -8.94 -4.75 -25.60
C ILE A 282 -8.53 -4.41 -24.18
N PHE A 283 -9.50 -4.33 -23.26
CA PHE A 283 -9.26 -4.05 -21.85
C PHE A 283 -8.28 -5.07 -21.23
N SER A 284 -8.50 -6.36 -21.43
CA SER A 284 -7.63 -7.41 -20.91
C SER A 284 -6.25 -7.42 -21.58
N ARG A 285 -6.15 -7.08 -22.86
CA ARG A 285 -4.87 -7.06 -23.59
C ARG A 285 -3.99 -5.85 -23.25
N VAL A 286 -4.57 -4.74 -22.82
CA VAL A 286 -3.84 -3.51 -22.51
C VAL A 286 -3.72 -3.31 -21.00
N LEU A 287 -4.85 -3.31 -20.28
CA LEU A 287 -4.84 -2.96 -18.85
C LEU A 287 -4.31 -4.07 -17.96
N VAL A 288 -4.58 -5.34 -18.26
CA VAL A 288 -4.04 -6.44 -17.45
C VAL A 288 -2.50 -6.49 -17.52
N PRO A 289 -1.84 -6.47 -18.70
CA PRO A 289 -0.38 -6.37 -18.76
C PRO A 289 0.18 -5.11 -18.11
N PHE A 290 -0.47 -3.96 -18.30
CA PHE A 290 -0.08 -2.69 -17.70
C PHE A 290 -0.06 -2.76 -16.17
N PHE A 291 -1.17 -3.12 -15.54
CA PHE A 291 -1.22 -3.27 -14.09
C PHE A 291 -0.30 -4.40 -13.59
N THR A 292 -0.17 -5.50 -14.33
CA THR A 292 0.73 -6.59 -13.96
C THR A 292 2.19 -6.12 -13.94
N TYR A 293 2.58 -5.29 -14.89
CA TYR A 293 3.93 -4.69 -14.92
C TYR A 293 4.21 -3.89 -13.64
N TYR A 294 3.33 -2.95 -13.29
CA TYR A 294 3.49 -2.15 -12.06
C TYR A 294 3.38 -3.01 -10.79
N GLY A 295 2.54 -4.02 -10.79
CA GLY A 295 2.42 -4.95 -9.65
C GLY A 295 3.66 -5.81 -9.42
N THR A 296 4.35 -6.21 -10.49
CA THR A 296 5.60 -6.98 -10.39
C THR A 296 6.79 -6.12 -10.00
N HIS A 297 6.80 -4.85 -10.38
CA HIS A 297 7.86 -3.89 -10.08
C HIS A 297 7.47 -2.95 -8.91
N SER A 298 6.41 -3.27 -8.17
CA SER A 298 5.82 -2.40 -7.15
C SER A 298 6.84 -1.92 -6.11
N LEU A 299 7.80 -2.76 -5.71
CA LEU A 299 8.84 -2.34 -4.76
C LEU A 299 9.76 -1.27 -5.35
N THR A 300 10.21 -1.44 -6.58
CA THR A 300 11.06 -0.46 -7.25
C THR A 300 10.31 0.86 -7.43
N VAL A 301 9.08 0.80 -7.94
CA VAL A 301 8.24 2.01 -8.12
C VAL A 301 8.00 2.68 -6.77
N MET A 302 7.65 1.92 -5.72
CA MET A 302 7.47 2.46 -4.36
C MET A 302 8.70 3.25 -3.88
N CYS A 303 9.89 2.73 -4.11
CA CYS A 303 11.12 3.34 -3.64
C CYS A 303 11.64 4.48 -4.54
N THR A 304 11.22 4.57 -5.80
CA THR A 304 11.82 5.51 -6.75
C THR A 304 10.90 6.63 -7.22
N HIS A 305 9.58 6.48 -7.12
CA HIS A 305 8.66 7.44 -7.73
C HIS A 305 8.77 8.85 -7.14
N LEU A 306 8.98 9.01 -5.84
CA LEU A 306 8.90 10.32 -5.20
C LEU A 306 10.20 11.12 -5.38
N VAL A 307 11.32 10.70 -4.80
CA VAL A 307 12.55 11.51 -4.80
C VAL A 307 13.33 11.44 -6.11
N PRO A 308 13.74 10.28 -6.61
CA PRO A 308 14.53 10.25 -7.84
C PRO A 308 13.73 10.57 -9.11
N VAL A 309 12.40 10.40 -9.11
CA VAL A 309 11.57 10.67 -10.30
C VAL A 309 10.80 11.97 -10.16
N ILE A 310 9.75 12.03 -9.32
CA ILE A 310 8.86 13.20 -9.25
C ILE A 310 9.62 14.47 -8.81
N ALA A 311 10.44 14.37 -7.75
CA ALA A 311 11.18 15.52 -7.26
C ALA A 311 12.21 16.01 -8.28
N PHE A 312 12.92 15.10 -8.95
CA PHE A 312 13.86 15.45 -10.02
C PHE A 312 13.14 16.17 -11.18
N PHE A 313 12.03 15.62 -11.66
CA PHE A 313 11.26 16.25 -12.75
C PHE A 313 10.67 17.59 -12.34
N LYS A 314 10.17 17.74 -11.11
CA LYS A 314 9.69 19.04 -10.59
C LYS A 314 10.81 20.09 -10.57
N VAL A 315 12.00 19.72 -10.12
CA VAL A 315 13.19 20.59 -10.12
C VAL A 315 13.63 20.93 -11.54
N ALA A 316 13.70 19.95 -12.44
CA ALA A 316 14.06 20.15 -13.83
C ALA A 316 13.05 21.06 -14.56
N ALA A 317 11.74 20.80 -14.39
CA ALA A 317 10.67 21.61 -14.95
C ALA A 317 10.68 23.03 -14.38
N GLY A 318 10.89 23.19 -13.07
CA GLY A 318 10.99 24.51 -12.41
C GLY A 318 12.21 25.34 -12.90
N ARG A 319 13.26 24.69 -13.36
CA ARG A 319 14.41 25.37 -13.98
C ARG A 319 14.18 25.70 -15.45
N MET A 320 13.34 24.94 -16.16
CA MET A 320 13.07 25.09 -17.58
C MET A 320 11.82 25.92 -17.89
N MET A 321 10.91 26.07 -16.92
CA MET A 321 9.60 26.68 -17.11
C MET A 321 9.32 27.77 -16.09
N TYR A 322 8.45 28.73 -16.44
CA TYR A 322 7.99 29.76 -15.51
C TYR A 322 7.34 29.14 -14.26
N PRO A 323 7.57 29.73 -13.07
CA PRO A 323 7.08 29.18 -11.79
C PRO A 323 5.56 28.96 -11.71
N GLY A 324 4.75 29.61 -12.55
CA GLY A 324 3.29 29.48 -12.57
C GLY A 324 2.73 28.26 -13.31
N VAL A 325 3.59 27.40 -13.88
CA VAL A 325 3.16 26.21 -14.63
C VAL A 325 3.15 24.97 -13.74
N LEU A 326 3.98 24.93 -12.70
CA LEU A 326 3.99 23.86 -11.69
C LEU A 326 2.74 24.00 -10.81
N GLY A 327 1.96 22.92 -10.71
CA GLY A 327 0.68 22.90 -10.00
C GLY A 327 -0.55 23.04 -10.91
N SER A 328 -0.35 23.11 -12.24
CA SER A 328 -1.48 23.02 -13.17
C SER A 328 -1.82 21.55 -13.47
N THR A 329 -3.11 21.23 -13.53
CA THR A 329 -3.63 19.89 -13.79
C THR A 329 -2.98 19.16 -14.98
N PRO A 330 -2.70 19.81 -16.14
CA PRO A 330 -2.03 19.15 -17.26
C PRO A 330 -0.62 18.65 -16.94
N TRP A 331 0.16 19.38 -16.14
CA TRP A 331 1.52 18.99 -15.76
C TRP A 331 1.54 17.86 -14.73
N ASP A 332 0.59 17.86 -13.82
CA ASP A 332 0.45 16.79 -12.83
C ASP A 332 0.03 15.48 -13.51
N ILE A 333 -0.84 15.54 -14.53
CA ILE A 333 -1.20 14.39 -15.36
C ILE A 333 0.01 13.89 -16.18
N LEU A 334 0.81 14.81 -16.75
CA LEU A 334 2.00 14.45 -17.50
C LEU A 334 3.04 13.75 -16.59
N LEU A 335 3.27 14.27 -15.38
CA LEU A 335 4.15 13.65 -14.37
C LEU A 335 3.66 12.28 -13.95
N PHE A 336 2.35 12.07 -13.90
CA PHE A 336 1.77 10.77 -13.61
C PHE A 336 1.96 9.78 -14.77
N ALA A 337 1.97 10.27 -16.01
CA ALA A 337 2.12 9.44 -17.21
C ALA A 337 3.58 9.06 -17.52
N LEU A 338 4.57 9.82 -17.03
CA LEU A 338 6.00 9.55 -17.14
C LEU A 338 6.47 8.57 -16.06
#